data_23a2e01bc58b87a4ecdf2e7e972d583c
#
_entry.id   23a2e01bc58b87a4ecdf2e7e972d583c
#
_cell.length_a   1.000
_cell.length_b   1.000
_cell.length_c   1.000
_cell.angle_alpha   90.00
_cell.angle_beta   90.00
_cell.angle_gamma   90.00
#
_symmetry.space_group_name_H-M   'P 1'
#
loop_
_entity.id
_entity.type
_entity.pdbx_description
1 polymer ?
#
loop_
_entity_poly.entity_id
_entity_poly.type
_entity_poly.pdbx_seq_one_letter_code
_entity_poly.pdbx_strand_id
1 'polypeptide(L)'
;MSKKCPYEKKCGGCQYIDLPYEEQLKKKQKETNKLLSSFGKVKPIIGMKDPWHYRNKVHGVVAGDRHGNCFTGIYENRSHRVIRVDSCLIENQKADAIMNTVTSLMKSFKMRPYNEDTGYGFLRHILVRTGYHTGQIMVVLVTASPVFPSKNNFVKALRKEHPEITTIVANVRSEEHTSELQSR
;
A
#
# COMPACT_ATOMS: atom_id res chain seq x y z
N MET A 1 -24.34 4.43 6.67
CA MET A 1 -23.70 5.74 6.41
C MET A 1 -22.47 5.52 5.54
N SER A 2 -22.35 6.20 4.40
CA SER A 2 -21.15 6.12 3.57
C SER A 2 -19.99 6.82 4.29
N LYS A 3 -18.90 6.10 4.56
CA LYS A 3 -17.68 6.71 5.09
C LYS A 3 -17.06 7.57 3.98
N LYS A 4 -16.81 8.84 4.23
CA LYS A 4 -16.17 9.72 3.27
C LYS A 4 -14.65 9.59 3.35
N CYS A 5 -14.00 9.30 2.23
CA CYS A 5 -12.54 9.19 2.18
C CYS A 5 -11.88 10.59 2.20
N PRO A 6 -10.97 10.89 3.13
CA PRO A 6 -10.31 12.19 3.17
C PRO A 6 -9.36 12.43 1.99
N TYR A 7 -8.97 11.37 1.30
CA TYR A 7 -8.00 11.41 0.19
C TYR A 7 -8.64 11.33 -1.20
N GLU A 8 -9.97 11.22 -1.29
CA GLU A 8 -10.74 10.98 -2.51
C GLU A 8 -10.33 11.85 -3.70
N LYS A 9 -10.15 13.15 -3.46
CA LYS A 9 -9.83 14.12 -4.53
C LYS A 9 -8.38 14.05 -5.04
N LYS A 10 -7.47 13.44 -4.27
CA LYS A 10 -6.03 13.42 -4.56
C LYS A 10 -5.52 12.02 -4.88
N CYS A 11 -6.10 11.02 -4.24
CA CYS A 11 -5.73 9.62 -4.38
C CYS A 11 -6.42 9.00 -5.59
N GLY A 12 -5.65 8.48 -6.54
CA GLY A 12 -6.19 7.75 -7.70
C GLY A 12 -6.52 6.27 -7.43
N GLY A 13 -6.50 5.82 -6.16
CA GLY A 13 -6.61 4.40 -5.81
C GLY A 13 -8.01 3.80 -5.90
N CYS A 14 -9.06 4.62 -5.93
CA CYS A 14 -10.46 4.18 -5.95
C CYS A 14 -11.24 4.93 -7.03
N GLN A 15 -11.97 4.18 -7.88
CA GLN A 15 -12.81 4.77 -8.93
C GLN A 15 -14.17 5.24 -8.45
N TYR A 16 -14.72 4.62 -7.40
CA TYR A 16 -16.13 4.77 -7.01
C TYR A 16 -16.30 4.98 -5.51
N ILE A 17 -15.28 5.46 -4.81
CA ILE A 17 -15.32 5.61 -3.34
C ILE A 17 -16.36 6.66 -2.88
N ASP A 18 -16.68 7.58 -3.75
CA ASP A 18 -17.68 8.65 -3.60
C ASP A 18 -19.13 8.14 -3.69
N LEU A 19 -19.33 6.97 -4.33
CA LEU A 19 -20.64 6.38 -4.52
C LEU A 19 -21.04 5.47 -3.34
N PRO A 20 -22.32 5.43 -2.94
CA PRO A 20 -22.83 4.40 -2.06
C PRO A 20 -22.53 3.00 -2.62
N TYR A 21 -22.23 2.03 -1.76
CA TYR A 21 -21.80 0.70 -2.23
C TYR A 21 -22.81 0.00 -3.14
N GLU A 22 -24.09 0.14 -2.85
CA GLU A 22 -25.17 -0.39 -3.71
C GLU A 22 -25.14 0.21 -5.12
N GLU A 23 -24.86 1.51 -5.23
CA GLU A 23 -24.73 2.18 -6.53
C GLU A 23 -23.47 1.71 -7.28
N GLN A 24 -22.37 1.44 -6.55
CA GLN A 24 -21.18 0.81 -7.14
C GLN A 24 -21.51 -0.56 -7.74
N LEU A 25 -22.30 -1.39 -7.03
CA LEU A 25 -22.71 -2.71 -7.52
C LEU A 25 -23.59 -2.60 -8.76
N LYS A 26 -24.58 -1.71 -8.75
CA LYS A 26 -25.45 -1.47 -9.92
C LYS A 26 -24.64 -1.03 -11.15
N LYS A 27 -23.70 -0.11 -10.96
CA LYS A 27 -22.83 0.39 -12.03
C LYS A 27 -21.95 -0.73 -12.60
N LYS A 28 -21.30 -1.50 -11.76
CA LYS A 28 -20.48 -2.67 -12.17
C LYS A 28 -21.31 -3.73 -12.89
N GLN A 29 -22.51 -4.05 -12.38
CA GLN A 29 -23.43 -4.98 -13.06
C GLN A 29 -23.80 -4.48 -14.45
N LYS A 30 -24.15 -3.20 -14.59
CA LYS A 30 -24.50 -2.59 -15.89
C LYS A 30 -23.34 -2.67 -16.88
N GLU A 31 -22.12 -2.35 -16.44
CA GLU A 31 -20.91 -2.43 -17.26
C GLU A 31 -20.63 -3.87 -17.70
N THR A 32 -20.71 -4.83 -16.77
CA THR A 32 -20.52 -6.25 -17.07
C THR A 32 -21.58 -6.78 -18.05
N ASN A 33 -22.83 -6.42 -17.85
CA ASN A 33 -23.92 -6.78 -18.78
C ASN A 33 -23.63 -6.24 -20.19
N LYS A 34 -23.21 -4.99 -20.30
CA LYS A 34 -22.86 -4.37 -21.60
C LYS A 34 -21.76 -5.13 -22.34
N LEU A 35 -20.77 -5.65 -21.61
CA LEU A 35 -19.61 -6.33 -22.19
C LEU A 35 -19.90 -7.81 -22.53
N LEU A 36 -20.71 -8.49 -21.72
CA LEU A 36 -20.83 -9.95 -21.78
C LEU A 36 -22.19 -10.48 -22.22
N SER A 37 -23.22 -9.64 -22.38
CA SER A 37 -24.57 -10.10 -22.74
C SER A 37 -24.67 -10.78 -24.09
N SER A 38 -23.78 -10.45 -25.03
CA SER A 38 -23.72 -11.12 -26.36
C SER A 38 -23.19 -12.57 -26.28
N PHE A 39 -22.50 -12.93 -25.19
CA PHE A 39 -21.94 -14.27 -24.99
C PHE A 39 -22.82 -15.18 -24.12
N GLY A 40 -23.79 -14.59 -23.40
CA GLY A 40 -24.69 -15.33 -22.55
C GLY A 40 -25.32 -14.50 -21.44
N LYS A 41 -26.13 -15.16 -20.59
CA LYS A 41 -26.82 -14.53 -19.47
C LYS A 41 -25.84 -14.22 -18.35
N VAL A 42 -25.64 -12.94 -18.04
CA VAL A 42 -24.83 -12.49 -16.89
C VAL A 42 -25.66 -12.68 -15.61
N LYS A 43 -25.07 -13.37 -14.63
CA LYS A 43 -25.69 -13.54 -13.31
C LYS A 43 -25.59 -12.25 -12.50
N PRO A 44 -26.46 -12.04 -11.48
CA PRO A 44 -26.37 -10.92 -10.57
C PRO A 44 -25.00 -10.85 -9.88
N ILE A 45 -24.48 -9.64 -9.69
CA ILE A 45 -23.22 -9.40 -8.98
C ILE A 45 -23.35 -9.82 -7.51
N ILE A 46 -22.32 -10.49 -7.00
CA ILE A 46 -22.23 -10.85 -5.59
C ILE A 46 -21.46 -9.72 -4.88
N GLY A 47 -22.16 -8.99 -4.03
CA GLY A 47 -21.57 -7.92 -3.21
C GLY A 47 -20.89 -8.46 -1.95
N MET A 48 -19.96 -7.67 -1.41
CA MET A 48 -19.38 -7.92 -0.09
C MET A 48 -20.37 -7.49 1.00
N LYS A 49 -20.39 -8.22 2.10
CA LYS A 49 -21.17 -7.87 3.29
C LYS A 49 -20.60 -6.60 3.97
N ASP A 50 -19.27 -6.50 4.03
CA ASP A 50 -18.53 -5.33 4.51
C ASP A 50 -17.48 -4.93 3.46
N PRO A 51 -17.67 -3.82 2.71
CA PRO A 51 -16.78 -3.40 1.65
C PRO A 51 -15.61 -2.53 2.14
N TRP A 52 -15.30 -2.56 3.42
CA TRP A 52 -14.21 -1.80 4.01
C TRP A 52 -13.04 -2.69 4.42
N HIS A 53 -11.83 -2.12 4.39
CA HIS A 53 -10.60 -2.78 4.86
C HIS A 53 -10.33 -4.18 4.27
N TYR A 54 -10.86 -4.45 3.08
CA TYR A 54 -10.79 -5.75 2.40
C TYR A 54 -9.48 -5.99 1.67
N ARG A 55 -8.71 -4.93 1.39
CA ARG A 55 -7.46 -5.03 0.63
C ARG A 55 -6.36 -5.63 1.52
N ASN A 56 -5.97 -6.85 1.23
CA ASN A 56 -5.00 -7.62 2.01
C ASN A 56 -3.56 -7.55 1.44
N LYS A 57 -3.35 -6.91 0.29
CA LYS A 57 -2.03 -6.55 -0.25
C LYS A 57 -1.96 -5.04 -0.35
N VAL A 58 -1.14 -4.44 0.50
CA VAL A 58 -0.97 -2.99 0.61
C VAL A 58 0.44 -2.62 0.21
N HIS A 59 0.60 -1.56 -0.56
CA HIS A 59 1.88 -1.08 -1.04
C HIS A 59 1.97 0.43 -0.82
N GLY A 60 2.84 0.85 0.11
CA GLY A 60 3.10 2.25 0.44
C GLY A 60 4.44 2.72 -0.13
N VAL A 61 4.44 3.91 -0.71
CA VAL A 61 5.65 4.65 -1.06
C VAL A 61 6.17 5.31 0.20
N VAL A 62 7.47 5.23 0.46
CA VAL A 62 8.09 5.91 1.61
C VAL A 62 8.60 7.27 1.18
N ALA A 63 8.18 8.31 1.88
CA ALA A 63 8.58 9.68 1.61
C ALA A 63 8.95 10.43 2.91
N GLY A 64 9.57 11.59 2.76
CA GLY A 64 9.90 12.48 3.87
C GLY A 64 9.15 13.81 3.77
N ASP A 65 8.83 14.40 4.92
CA ASP A 65 8.32 15.76 4.99
C ASP A 65 9.46 16.80 5.16
N ARG A 66 9.11 18.08 5.14
CA ARG A 66 10.07 19.20 5.31
C ARG A 66 10.73 19.22 6.69
N HIS A 67 10.16 18.53 7.66
CA HIS A 67 10.68 18.43 9.04
C HIS A 67 11.54 17.19 9.25
N GLY A 68 11.78 16.40 8.19
CA GLY A 68 12.58 15.18 8.24
C GLY A 68 11.85 13.97 8.83
N ASN A 69 10.52 14.03 8.98
CA ASN A 69 9.73 12.86 9.37
C ASN A 69 9.46 12.00 8.15
N CYS A 70 9.54 10.69 8.33
CA CYS A 70 9.17 9.72 7.30
C CYS A 70 7.68 9.38 7.40
N PHE A 71 7.06 9.15 6.27
CA PHE A 71 5.67 8.70 6.19
C PHE A 71 5.47 7.75 5.00
N THR A 72 4.41 6.99 5.02
CA THR A 72 3.94 6.23 3.85
C THR A 72 2.80 6.94 3.16
N GLY A 73 2.72 6.70 1.86
CA GLY A 73 1.66 7.25 1.05
C GLY A 73 1.56 6.60 -0.31
N ILE A 74 0.82 7.25 -1.18
CA ILE A 74 0.64 6.87 -2.57
C ILE A 74 0.95 8.06 -3.45
N TYR A 75 1.32 7.80 -4.70
CA TYR A 75 1.46 8.89 -5.67
C TYR A 75 0.11 9.54 -5.95
N GLU A 76 0.10 10.87 -5.96
CA GLU A 76 -1.02 11.66 -6.46
C GLU A 76 -1.23 11.34 -7.94
N ASN A 77 -2.49 11.27 -8.36
CA ASN A 77 -2.84 10.93 -9.73
C ASN A 77 -2.09 11.84 -10.74
N ARG A 78 -1.39 11.23 -11.69
CA ARG A 78 -0.58 11.89 -12.73
C ARG A 78 0.55 12.77 -12.17
N SER A 79 1.11 12.44 -11.02
CA SER A 79 2.16 13.19 -10.36
C SER A 79 3.15 12.25 -9.66
N HIS A 80 4.39 12.70 -9.46
CA HIS A 80 5.39 12.03 -8.60
C HIS A 80 5.28 12.47 -7.13
N ARG A 81 4.33 13.33 -6.79
CA ARG A 81 4.11 13.77 -5.42
C ARG A 81 3.46 12.66 -4.60
N VAL A 82 4.04 12.34 -3.46
CA VAL A 82 3.49 11.35 -2.52
C VAL A 82 2.50 12.04 -1.58
N ILE A 83 1.27 11.54 -1.57
CA ILE A 83 0.23 11.95 -0.62
C ILE A 83 0.36 11.06 0.61
N ARG A 84 0.54 11.67 1.77
CA ARG A 84 0.56 10.95 3.04
C ARG A 84 -0.80 10.28 3.29
N VAL A 85 -0.77 8.97 3.58
CA VAL A 85 -1.94 8.16 3.92
C VAL A 85 -1.60 7.37 5.19
N ASP A 86 -2.10 7.83 6.31
CA ASP A 86 -1.89 7.16 7.61
C ASP A 86 -2.91 6.04 7.85
N SER A 87 -4.07 6.12 7.22
CA SER A 87 -5.12 5.10 7.27
C SER A 87 -5.98 5.16 6.02
N CYS A 88 -6.26 4.02 5.42
CA CYS A 88 -7.06 3.89 4.22
C CYS A 88 -8.35 3.10 4.48
N LEU A 89 -9.47 3.56 3.95
CA LEU A 89 -10.78 2.92 4.16
C LEU A 89 -10.90 1.52 3.52
N ILE A 90 -10.07 1.21 2.53
CA ILE A 90 -10.12 -0.10 1.85
C ILE A 90 -8.94 -1.00 2.21
N GLU A 91 -7.85 -0.46 2.75
CA GLU A 91 -6.66 -1.23 3.13
C GLU A 91 -6.85 -1.90 4.49
N ASN A 92 -6.17 -3.02 4.69
CA ASN A 92 -6.18 -3.73 5.97
C ASN A 92 -5.55 -2.84 7.05
N GLN A 93 -6.25 -2.61 8.16
CA GLN A 93 -5.82 -1.71 9.23
C GLN A 93 -4.50 -2.12 9.89
N LYS A 94 -4.23 -3.44 9.98
CA LYS A 94 -2.93 -3.92 10.49
C LYS A 94 -1.79 -3.54 9.54
N ALA A 95 -2.05 -3.56 8.23
CA ALA A 95 -1.05 -3.13 7.25
C ALA A 95 -0.73 -1.64 7.39
N ASP A 96 -1.76 -0.78 7.56
CA ASP A 96 -1.57 0.64 7.82
C ASP A 96 -0.75 0.87 9.10
N ALA A 97 -1.10 0.18 10.19
CA ALA A 97 -0.39 0.29 11.46
C ALA A 97 1.09 -0.13 11.34
N ILE A 98 1.37 -1.24 10.65
CA ILE A 98 2.74 -1.73 10.42
C ILE A 98 3.54 -0.71 9.61
N MET A 99 2.96 -0.15 8.54
CA MET A 99 3.65 0.85 7.72
C MET A 99 3.98 2.12 8.51
N ASN A 100 3.05 2.58 9.36
CA ASN A 100 3.27 3.72 10.24
C ASN A 100 4.39 3.44 11.27
N THR A 101 4.43 2.22 11.83
CA THR A 101 5.52 1.81 12.75
C THR A 101 6.87 1.77 12.03
N VAL A 102 6.93 1.18 10.83
CA VAL A 102 8.18 1.15 10.03
C VAL A 102 8.70 2.56 9.80
N THR A 103 7.85 3.49 9.36
CA THR A 103 8.29 4.88 9.09
C THR A 103 8.70 5.63 10.37
N SER A 104 8.06 5.38 11.49
CA SER A 104 8.45 5.98 12.78
C SER A 104 9.82 5.45 13.26
N LEU A 105 10.08 4.15 13.06
CA LEU A 105 11.37 3.54 13.41
C LEU A 105 12.53 4.04 12.54
N MET A 106 12.28 4.45 11.30
CA MET A 106 13.33 4.92 10.37
C MET A 106 14.19 6.02 10.99
N LYS A 107 13.59 6.96 11.73
CA LYS A 107 14.32 8.04 12.39
C LYS A 107 15.30 7.50 13.44
N SER A 108 14.84 6.57 14.29
CA SER A 108 15.66 5.96 15.35
C SER A 108 16.83 5.14 14.79
N PHE A 109 16.64 4.54 13.62
CA PHE A 109 17.66 3.74 12.93
C PHE A 109 18.46 4.52 11.89
N LYS A 110 18.34 5.87 11.85
CA LYS A 110 19.03 6.75 10.90
C LYS A 110 18.82 6.38 9.43
N MET A 111 17.66 5.80 9.11
CA MET A 111 17.28 5.48 7.74
C MET A 111 16.58 6.68 7.10
N ARG A 112 16.89 6.92 5.83
CA ARG A 112 16.24 7.98 5.04
C ARG A 112 15.30 7.37 3.99
N PRO A 113 14.16 8.02 3.68
CA PRO A 113 13.37 7.67 2.54
C PRO A 113 14.22 7.84 1.28
N TYR A 114 14.04 6.93 0.33
CA TYR A 114 14.70 7.05 -0.98
C TYR A 114 14.05 8.16 -1.79
N ASN A 115 14.87 9.02 -2.36
CA ASN A 115 14.44 10.08 -3.26
C ASN A 115 14.86 9.70 -4.69
N GLU A 116 13.89 9.53 -5.58
CA GLU A 116 14.13 9.11 -6.96
C GLU A 116 14.81 10.19 -7.81
N ASP A 117 14.61 11.49 -7.48
CA ASP A 117 15.20 12.59 -8.21
C ASP A 117 16.71 12.72 -7.93
N THR A 118 17.13 12.41 -6.70
CA THR A 118 18.53 12.55 -6.28
C THR A 118 19.29 11.24 -6.23
N GLY A 119 18.59 10.09 -6.28
CA GLY A 119 19.19 8.77 -6.12
C GLY A 119 19.64 8.45 -4.70
N TYR A 120 19.33 9.29 -3.71
CA TYR A 120 19.77 9.12 -2.32
C TYR A 120 18.66 8.63 -1.40
N GLY A 121 19.06 7.83 -0.42
CA GLY A 121 18.18 7.27 0.60
C GLY A 121 18.24 5.75 0.64
N PHE A 122 17.45 5.15 1.52
CA PHE A 122 17.51 3.72 1.77
C PHE A 122 16.19 2.99 1.47
N LEU A 123 15.10 3.40 2.11
CA LEU A 123 13.82 2.72 2.00
C LEU A 123 12.94 3.37 0.94
N ARG A 124 12.56 2.59 -0.08
CA ARG A 124 11.73 3.04 -1.21
C ARG A 124 10.25 2.77 -0.97
N HIS A 125 9.94 1.53 -0.64
CA HIS A 125 8.55 1.07 -0.49
C HIS A 125 8.42 0.09 0.66
N ILE A 126 7.21 0.01 1.19
CA ILE A 126 6.79 -1.02 2.13
C ILE A 126 5.61 -1.74 1.51
N LEU A 127 5.69 -3.06 1.42
CA LEU A 127 4.59 -3.89 1.00
C LEU A 127 4.20 -4.80 2.17
N VAL A 128 2.92 -4.81 2.51
CA VAL A 128 2.36 -5.69 3.54
C VAL A 128 1.32 -6.59 2.91
N ARG A 129 1.43 -7.89 3.19
CA ARG A 129 0.40 -8.88 2.82
C ARG A 129 -0.14 -9.53 4.08
N THR A 130 -1.47 -9.52 4.21
CA THR A 130 -2.18 -10.16 5.32
C THR A 130 -2.93 -11.37 4.81
N GLY A 131 -2.72 -12.53 5.42
CA GLY A 131 -3.47 -13.75 5.13
C GLY A 131 -4.83 -13.70 5.80
N TYR A 132 -5.92 -13.64 5.03
CA TYR A 132 -7.27 -13.53 5.57
C TYR A 132 -7.65 -14.72 6.47
N HIS A 133 -7.34 -15.94 6.05
CA HIS A 133 -7.68 -17.15 6.81
C HIS A 133 -6.63 -17.53 7.86
N THR A 134 -5.36 -17.27 7.58
CA THR A 134 -4.27 -17.71 8.46
C THR A 134 -3.87 -16.66 9.50
N GLY A 135 -4.25 -15.40 9.30
CA GLY A 135 -3.80 -14.29 10.13
C GLY A 135 -2.31 -13.93 9.97
N GLN A 136 -1.57 -14.68 9.15
CA GLN A 136 -0.14 -14.43 8.92
C GLN A 136 0.09 -13.13 8.18
N ILE A 137 1.17 -12.44 8.55
CA ILE A 137 1.53 -11.17 7.93
C ILE A 137 2.96 -11.23 7.39
N MET A 138 3.12 -10.88 6.13
CA MET A 138 4.41 -10.70 5.48
C MET A 138 4.64 -9.21 5.22
N VAL A 139 5.81 -8.73 5.63
CA VAL A 139 6.28 -7.37 5.36
C VAL A 139 7.46 -7.43 4.42
N VAL A 140 7.41 -6.70 3.31
CA VAL A 140 8.53 -6.55 2.38
C VAL A 140 9.01 -5.12 2.42
N LEU A 141 10.28 -4.92 2.73
CA LEU A 141 10.96 -3.63 2.75
C LEU A 141 11.79 -3.52 1.47
N VAL A 142 11.38 -2.64 0.56
CA VAL A 142 12.09 -2.41 -0.70
C VAL A 142 13.17 -1.37 -0.47
N THR A 143 14.42 -1.80 -0.56
CA THR A 143 15.60 -0.98 -0.22
C THR A 143 16.42 -0.65 -1.47
N ALA A 144 17.10 0.48 -1.48
CA ALA A 144 18.02 0.88 -2.54
C ALA A 144 19.41 0.22 -2.40
N SER A 145 19.71 -0.37 -1.25
CA SER A 145 21.01 -0.98 -0.94
C SER A 145 20.83 -2.31 -0.23
N PRO A 146 21.72 -3.31 -0.46
CA PRO A 146 21.72 -4.56 0.28
C PRO A 146 22.17 -4.40 1.74
N VAL A 147 22.87 -3.31 2.06
CA VAL A 147 23.33 -3.04 3.43
C VAL A 147 22.20 -2.42 4.24
N PHE A 148 21.55 -3.25 5.07
CA PHE A 148 20.44 -2.80 5.92
C PHE A 148 21.00 -2.31 7.27
N PRO A 149 20.89 -1.00 7.60
CA PRO A 149 21.41 -0.46 8.86
C PRO A 149 20.77 -1.12 10.08
N SER A 150 21.58 -1.64 11.01
CA SER A 150 21.11 -2.26 12.26
C SER A 150 19.96 -3.27 12.07
N LYS A 151 19.98 -4.06 11.00
CA LYS A 151 18.90 -4.98 10.56
C LYS A 151 18.27 -5.76 11.71
N ASN A 152 19.08 -6.41 12.54
CA ASN A 152 18.57 -7.28 13.61
C ASN A 152 17.80 -6.48 14.68
N ASN A 153 18.29 -5.29 15.05
CA ASN A 153 17.63 -4.43 16.02
C ASN A 153 16.34 -3.81 15.45
N PHE A 154 16.36 -3.42 14.16
CA PHE A 154 15.15 -2.96 13.48
C PHE A 154 14.07 -4.03 13.46
N VAL A 155 14.40 -5.26 13.07
CA VAL A 155 13.46 -6.39 13.05
C VAL A 155 12.93 -6.68 14.45
N LYS A 156 13.78 -6.65 15.49
CA LYS A 156 13.34 -6.83 16.88
C LYS A 156 12.36 -5.73 17.30
N ALA A 157 12.66 -4.47 17.01
CA ALA A 157 11.80 -3.33 17.33
C ALA A 157 10.44 -3.43 16.63
N LEU A 158 10.45 -3.72 15.33
CA LEU A 158 9.21 -3.88 14.56
C LEU A 158 8.35 -5.04 15.08
N ARG A 159 8.95 -6.20 15.37
CA ARG A 159 8.23 -7.36 15.89
C ARG A 159 7.77 -7.21 17.34
N LYS A 160 8.40 -6.33 18.10
CA LYS A 160 7.93 -5.99 19.45
C LYS A 160 6.58 -5.27 19.42
N GLU A 161 6.39 -4.36 18.47
CA GLU A 161 5.13 -3.63 18.27
C GLU A 161 4.08 -4.47 17.50
N HIS A 162 4.55 -5.36 16.61
CA HIS A 162 3.71 -6.19 15.74
C HIS A 162 4.13 -7.66 15.81
N PRO A 163 3.82 -8.38 16.91
CA PRO A 163 4.21 -9.79 17.09
C PRO A 163 3.56 -10.74 16.06
N GLU A 164 2.46 -10.32 15.44
CA GLU A 164 1.76 -11.05 14.39
C GLU A 164 2.49 -11.11 13.05
N ILE A 165 3.57 -10.35 12.86
CA ILE A 165 4.39 -10.44 11.65
C ILE A 165 5.12 -11.78 11.63
N THR A 166 4.80 -12.58 10.62
CA THR A 166 5.36 -13.93 10.43
C THR A 166 6.66 -13.89 9.61
N THR A 167 6.72 -13.00 8.62
CA THR A 167 7.83 -12.93 7.68
C THR A 167 8.20 -11.48 7.38
N ILE A 168 9.51 -11.18 7.41
CA ILE A 168 10.06 -9.89 6.97
C ILE A 168 11.08 -10.17 5.87
N VAL A 169 10.89 -9.55 4.73
CA VAL A 169 11.76 -9.68 3.55
C VAL A 169 12.40 -8.32 3.24
N ALA A 170 13.70 -8.30 3.03
CA ALA A 170 14.38 -7.15 2.41
C ALA A 170 14.55 -7.45 0.91
N ASN A 171 13.92 -6.62 0.07
CA ASN A 171 14.03 -6.69 -1.38
C ASN A 171 14.90 -5.52 -1.85
N VAL A 172 16.04 -5.83 -2.46
CA VAL A 172 16.93 -4.80 -2.99
C VAL A 172 16.52 -4.48 -4.42
N ARG A 173 16.19 -3.21 -4.67
CA ARG A 173 15.91 -2.69 -6.00
C ARG A 173 16.94 -1.62 -6.33
N SER A 174 18.01 -2.01 -7.04
CA SER A 174 18.96 -1.08 -7.66
C SER A 174 18.37 -0.46 -8.92
N GLU A 175 18.86 0.69 -9.34
CA GLU A 175 18.42 1.36 -10.59
C GLU A 175 18.69 0.51 -11.84
N GLU A 176 19.72 -0.35 -11.81
CA GLU A 176 20.09 -1.22 -12.92
C GLU A 176 19.01 -2.24 -13.31
N HIS A 177 18.15 -2.63 -12.38
CA HIS A 177 17.05 -3.58 -12.66
C HIS A 177 15.77 -2.95 -13.20
N THR A 178 15.72 -1.63 -13.36
CA THR A 178 14.50 -0.94 -13.81
C THR A 178 14.31 -0.99 -15.31
N SER A 179 15.39 -1.19 -16.08
CA SER A 179 15.37 -1.21 -17.55
C SER A 179 14.84 -2.52 -18.16
N GLU A 180 14.94 -3.65 -17.45
CA GLU A 180 14.53 -4.94 -18.01
C GLU A 180 13.04 -5.26 -17.87
N LEU A 181 12.32 -4.62 -16.96
CA LEU A 181 10.89 -4.89 -16.72
C LEU A 181 9.94 -4.00 -17.55
N GLN A 182 10.45 -3.01 -18.28
CA GLN A 182 9.64 -2.14 -19.16
C GLN A 182 9.55 -2.62 -20.60
N SER A 183 10.23 -3.71 -20.98
CA SER A 183 10.31 -4.21 -22.36
C SER A 183 9.53 -5.51 -22.62
N ARG A 184 8.49 -5.82 -21.83
CA ARG A 184 7.58 -6.95 -22.12
C ARG A 184 6.13 -6.56 -21.92
#